data_d507e5caae8477e08a91ca504e6e6f07
#
_entry.id   d507e5caae8477e08a91ca504e6e6f07
#
_cell.length_a   1.000
_cell.length_b   1.000
_cell.length_c   1.000
_cell.angle_alpha   90.00
_cell.angle_beta   90.00
_cell.angle_gamma   90.00
#
_symmetry.space_group_name_H-M   'P 1'
#
loop_
_entity.id
_entity.type
_entity.pdbx_description
1 polymer ?
#
loop_
_entity_poly.entity_id
_entity_poly.type
_entity_poly.pdbx_seq_one_letter_code
_entity_poly.pdbx_strand_id
1 'polypeptide(L)' 'MKTGLTLTQVDARIAAVRENLEELVEQSAADSSAGGDDLNAARIAEQEKELAELTELREGMLRK' A
#
# COMPACT_ATOMS: atom_id res chain seq x y z
N MET A 1 20.33 -7.53 4.75
CA MET A 1 20.24 -6.20 5.31
C MET A 1 19.06 -6.02 6.23
N LYS A 2 19.27 -5.41 7.33
CA LYS A 2 18.18 -5.24 8.28
C LYS A 2 17.37 -4.02 7.98
N THR A 3 16.07 -4.16 8.04
CA THR A 3 15.19 -3.02 7.83
C THR A 3 15.01 -2.20 9.08
N GLY A 4 15.31 -2.78 10.25
CA GLY A 4 15.04 -2.10 11.50
C GLY A 4 13.59 -2.13 11.93
N LEU A 5 12.74 -2.80 11.16
CA LEU A 5 11.33 -2.88 11.47
C LEU A 5 11.00 -4.19 12.17
N THR A 6 10.14 -4.10 13.17
CA THR A 6 9.60 -5.30 13.80
C THR A 6 8.38 -5.77 13.04
N LEU A 7 7.96 -6.99 13.32
CA LEU A 7 6.76 -7.53 12.71
C LEU A 7 5.55 -6.64 13.00
N THR A 8 5.44 -6.17 14.23
CA THR A 8 4.34 -5.27 14.59
C THR A 8 4.37 -4.00 13.75
N GLN A 9 5.56 -3.45 13.54
CA GLN A 9 5.67 -2.24 12.72
C GLN A 9 5.32 -2.51 11.28
N VAL A 10 5.75 -3.66 10.76
CA VAL A 10 5.42 -4.02 9.39
C VAL A 10 3.92 -4.18 9.24
N ASP A 11 3.28 -4.86 10.19
CA ASP A 11 1.84 -5.01 10.15
C ASP A 11 1.12 -3.67 10.18
N ALA A 12 1.61 -2.77 11.02
CA ALA A 12 0.98 -1.45 11.12
C ALA A 12 1.11 -0.70 9.80
N ARG A 13 2.26 -0.82 9.15
CA ARG A 13 2.44 -0.16 7.85
C ARG A 13 1.55 -0.77 6.78
N ILE A 14 1.41 -2.08 6.80
CA ILE A 14 0.53 -2.75 5.84
C ILE A 14 -0.89 -2.25 6.02
N ALA A 15 -1.34 -2.15 7.26
CA ALA A 15 -2.70 -1.66 7.51
C ALA A 15 -2.86 -0.23 7.03
N ALA A 16 -1.87 0.61 7.26
CA ALA A 16 -1.96 2.01 6.83
C ALA A 16 -2.00 2.11 5.31
N VAL A 17 -1.17 1.32 4.63
CA VAL A 17 -1.15 1.35 3.18
C VAL A 17 -2.48 0.86 2.62
N ARG A 18 -3.03 -0.18 3.21
CA ARG A 18 -4.32 -0.70 2.76
C ARG A 18 -5.42 0.33 2.93
N GLU A 19 -5.42 1.05 4.04
CA GLU A 19 -6.41 2.10 4.22
C GLU A 19 -6.25 3.20 3.19
N ASN A 20 -5.01 3.59 2.92
CA ASN A 20 -4.76 4.59 1.90
C ASN A 20 -5.24 4.12 0.54
N LEU A 21 -4.99 2.85 0.23
CA LEU A 21 -5.45 2.29 -1.03
C LEU A 21 -6.95 2.35 -1.14
N GLU A 22 -7.66 1.98 -0.08
CA GLU A 22 -9.10 2.01 -0.10
C GLU A 22 -9.62 3.42 -0.35
N GLU A 23 -9.02 4.40 0.31
CA GLU A 23 -9.44 5.77 0.10
C GLU A 23 -9.17 6.22 -1.32
N LEU A 24 -8.02 5.87 -1.86
CA LEU A 24 -7.69 6.26 -3.22
C LEU A 24 -8.65 5.62 -4.21
N VAL A 25 -8.98 4.36 -4.01
CA VAL A 25 -9.90 3.67 -4.89
C VAL A 25 -11.29 4.29 -4.80
N GLU A 26 -11.72 4.62 -3.58
CA GLU A 26 -13.03 5.24 -3.41
C GLU A 26 -13.08 6.61 -4.07
N GLN A 27 -12.02 7.40 -3.90
CA GLN A 27 -11.97 8.70 -4.53
C GLN A 27 -11.99 8.58 -6.04
N SER A 28 -11.26 7.61 -6.55
CA SER A 28 -11.22 7.40 -7.99
C SER A 28 -12.58 6.99 -8.51
N ALA A 29 -13.28 6.14 -7.78
CA ALA A 29 -14.61 5.72 -8.20
C ALA A 29 -15.62 6.83 -8.12
N ALA A 30 -15.54 7.65 -7.05
CA ALA A 30 -16.48 8.75 -6.90
C ALA A 30 -16.22 9.84 -7.90
N ASP A 31 -14.97 10.04 -8.25
CA ASP A 31 -14.57 11.09 -9.17
C ASP A 31 -14.31 10.51 -10.54
N SER A 32 -15.35 10.04 -11.17
CA SER A 32 -15.20 9.33 -12.44
C SER A 32 -14.93 10.26 -13.60
N SER A 33 -14.90 11.56 -13.37
CA SER A 33 -14.54 12.47 -14.43
C SER A 33 -13.08 12.26 -14.82
N ALA A 34 -12.78 12.46 -16.06
CA ALA A 34 -11.53 12.01 -16.63
C ALA A 34 -10.29 12.74 -16.12
N GLY A 35 -10.46 13.85 -15.50
CA GLY A 35 -9.36 14.76 -15.26
C GLY A 35 -8.26 14.26 -14.34
N GLY A 36 -8.60 13.47 -13.34
CA GLY A 36 -7.61 13.09 -12.34
C GLY A 36 -7.17 11.65 -12.37
N ASP A 37 -7.60 10.92 -13.36
CA ASP A 37 -7.40 9.47 -13.36
C ASP A 37 -5.95 9.07 -13.37
N ASP A 38 -5.14 9.75 -14.17
CA ASP A 38 -3.74 9.37 -14.31
C ASP A 38 -3.00 9.51 -12.98
N LEU A 39 -3.25 10.60 -12.29
CA LEU A 39 -2.57 10.83 -11.04
C LEU A 39 -3.01 9.81 -9.98
N ASN A 40 -4.29 9.56 -9.91
CA ASN A 40 -4.80 8.58 -8.96
C ASN A 40 -4.29 7.18 -9.28
N ALA A 41 -4.25 6.83 -10.57
CA ALA A 41 -3.76 5.53 -10.96
C ALA A 41 -2.30 5.35 -10.56
N ALA A 42 -1.50 6.40 -10.73
CA ALA A 42 -0.10 6.32 -10.35
C ALA A 42 0.04 6.13 -8.84
N ARG A 43 -0.76 6.85 -8.07
CA ARG A 43 -0.70 6.71 -6.63
C ARG A 43 -1.14 5.34 -6.17
N ILE A 44 -2.20 4.83 -6.77
CA ILE A 44 -2.68 3.49 -6.45
C ILE A 44 -1.60 2.46 -6.76
N ALA A 45 -0.96 2.60 -7.92
CA ALA A 45 0.09 1.66 -8.30
C ALA A 45 1.25 1.69 -7.32
N GLU A 46 1.64 2.89 -6.88
CA GLU A 46 2.72 3.01 -5.91
C GLU A 46 2.35 2.36 -4.59
N GLN A 47 1.13 2.59 -4.15
CA GLN A 47 0.69 2.01 -2.88
C GLN A 47 0.60 0.49 -2.97
N GLU A 48 0.14 -0.01 -4.10
CA GLU A 48 0.07 -1.45 -4.30
C GLU A 48 1.47 -2.07 -4.29
N LYS A 49 2.42 -1.38 -4.91
CA LYS A 49 3.80 -1.86 -4.91
C LYS A 49 4.35 -1.90 -3.49
N GLU A 50 4.11 -0.84 -2.74
CA GLU A 50 4.59 -0.80 -1.36
C GLU A 50 3.93 -1.89 -0.53
N LEU A 51 2.64 -2.11 -0.75
CA LEU A 51 1.95 -3.16 -0.03
C LEU A 51 2.54 -4.52 -0.33
N ALA A 52 2.85 -4.77 -1.59
CA ALA A 52 3.45 -6.05 -1.97
C ALA A 52 4.81 -6.22 -1.31
N GLU A 53 5.61 -5.17 -1.30
CA GLU A 53 6.93 -5.24 -0.70
C GLU A 53 6.83 -5.50 0.80
N LEU A 54 5.92 -4.81 1.46
CA LEU A 54 5.73 -5.01 2.89
C LEU A 54 5.22 -6.41 3.19
N THR A 55 4.32 -6.91 2.36
CA THR A 55 3.79 -8.25 2.54
C THR A 55 4.90 -9.29 2.40
N GLU A 56 5.76 -9.11 1.40
CA GLU A 56 6.89 -10.01 1.25
C GLU A 56 7.83 -9.96 2.44
N LEU A 57 8.08 -8.75 2.92
CA LEU A 57 8.92 -8.59 4.08
C LEU A 57 8.32 -9.31 5.29
N ARG A 58 7.04 -9.14 5.48
CA ARG A 58 6.34 -9.78 6.58
C ARG A 58 6.45 -11.30 6.49
N GLU A 59 6.22 -11.83 5.31
CA GLU A 59 6.31 -13.27 5.11
C GLU A 59 7.71 -13.79 5.38
N GLY A 60 8.70 -13.04 4.96
CA GLY A 60 10.07 -13.42 5.25
C GLY A 60 10.36 -13.44 6.73
N MET A 61 9.81 -12.48 7.46
CA MET A 61 9.99 -12.45 8.90
C MET A 61 9.31 -13.62 9.59
N LEU A 62 8.15 -14.01 9.09
CA LEU A 62 7.41 -15.11 9.69
C LEU A 62 8.00 -16.47 9.33
N ARG A 63 8.72 -16.53 8.23
CA ARG A 63 9.19 -17.78 7.71
C ARG A 63 10.44 -18.27 8.41
N LYS A 64 11.04 -17.46 9.21
CA LYS A 64 12.27 -17.84 9.88
C LYS A 64 12.16 -19.08 10.76
#